data_8f1b1c0ebe084540f51abafacff14814
#
_entry.id   8f1b1c0ebe084540f51abafacff14814
#
_cell.length_a   1.000
_cell.length_b   1.000
_cell.length_c   1.000
_cell.angle_alpha   90.00
_cell.angle_beta   90.00
_cell.angle_gamma   90.00
#
_symmetry.space_group_name_H-M   'P 1'
#
loop_
_entity.id
_entity.type
_entity.pdbx_description
1 polymer ?
#
loop_
_entity_poly.entity_id
_entity_poly.type
_entity_poly.pdbx_seq_one_letter_code
_entity_poly.pdbx_strand_id
1 'polypeptide(L)'
;MFADDRKTKIMEMLGKRQSVTTSQLTETFGVSVETIRRDLEYLEGQGFLRRVHGGAIAVGRLQNYTDLLGRSSEHRPEKRHLALAAISYIREGDFIALDAGTTTLELAALLCDRFRELTVLTHSLEVVRILSERENIRTILAGGVYLPQEKCFTG
;
A
#
# COMPACT_ATOMS: atom_id res chain seq x y z
N MET A 1 26.75 -9.33 -6.39
CA MET A 1 25.42 -8.70 -6.20
C MET A 1 25.61 -7.49 -5.31
N PHE A 2 25.12 -6.33 -5.71
CA PHE A 2 25.20 -5.10 -4.92
C PHE A 2 24.32 -5.16 -3.68
N ALA A 3 24.64 -4.34 -2.67
CA ALA A 3 23.96 -4.36 -1.37
C ALA A 3 22.46 -4.03 -1.49
N ASP A 4 22.10 -3.09 -2.35
CA ASP A 4 20.70 -2.67 -2.52
C ASP A 4 19.85 -3.72 -3.24
N ASP A 5 20.41 -4.38 -4.25
CA ASP A 5 19.75 -5.53 -4.92
C ASP A 5 19.49 -6.66 -3.93
N ARG A 6 20.43 -6.91 -3.01
CA ARG A 6 20.31 -7.96 -2.01
C ARG A 6 19.22 -7.63 -0.99
N LYS A 7 19.17 -6.39 -0.51
CA LYS A 7 18.12 -5.93 0.40
C LYS A 7 16.72 -6.04 -0.23
N THR A 8 16.58 -5.65 -1.51
CA THR A 8 15.33 -5.82 -2.25
C THR A 8 14.90 -7.28 -2.32
N LYS A 9 15.82 -8.19 -2.64
CA LYS A 9 15.51 -9.63 -2.67
C LYS A 9 15.19 -10.22 -1.29
N ILE A 10 15.82 -9.72 -0.22
CA ILE A 10 15.45 -10.12 1.15
C ILE A 10 13.99 -9.74 1.42
N MET A 11 13.56 -8.55 1.03
CA MET A 11 12.19 -8.08 1.19
C MET A 11 11.19 -8.92 0.38
N GLU A 12 11.52 -9.28 -0.87
CA GLU A 12 10.70 -10.18 -1.69
C GLU A 12 10.55 -11.56 -1.04
N MET A 13 11.64 -12.12 -0.49
CA MET A 13 11.60 -13.41 0.21
C MET A 13 10.74 -13.34 1.46
N LEU A 14 10.86 -12.26 2.24
CA LEU A 14 10.02 -12.01 3.42
C LEU A 14 8.53 -11.85 3.05
N GLY A 15 8.23 -11.17 1.96
CA GLY A 15 6.87 -11.03 1.45
C GLY A 15 6.21 -12.38 1.13
N LYS A 16 6.99 -13.32 0.56
CA LYS A 16 6.50 -14.66 0.20
C LYS A 16 6.41 -15.64 1.37
N ARG A 17 7.36 -15.58 2.31
CA ARG A 17 7.56 -16.61 3.33
C ARG A 17 7.25 -16.16 4.75
N GLN A 18 7.00 -14.87 4.96
CA GLN A 18 6.75 -14.22 6.26
C GLN A 18 7.95 -14.27 7.24
N SER A 19 8.92 -15.14 6.99
CA SER A 19 10.17 -15.26 7.75
C SER A 19 11.31 -15.72 6.86
N VAL A 20 12.52 -15.32 7.20
CA VAL A 20 13.78 -15.79 6.58
C VAL A 20 14.81 -16.08 7.66
N THR A 21 15.63 -17.12 7.44
CA THR A 21 16.75 -17.41 8.32
C THR A 21 18.06 -16.84 7.75
N THR A 22 18.97 -16.47 8.64
CA THR A 22 20.32 -16.00 8.24
C THR A 22 21.03 -17.04 7.39
N SER A 23 20.89 -18.35 7.70
CA SER A 23 21.48 -19.44 6.93
C SER A 23 20.93 -19.50 5.51
N GLN A 24 19.61 -19.41 5.33
CA GLN A 24 18.98 -19.35 4.00
C GLN A 24 19.50 -18.17 3.18
N LEU A 25 19.62 -16.99 3.81
CA LEU A 25 20.09 -15.79 3.11
C LEU A 25 21.57 -15.89 2.72
N THR A 26 22.42 -16.42 3.60
CA THR A 26 23.85 -16.63 3.29
C THR A 26 24.03 -17.61 2.14
N GLU A 27 23.29 -18.70 2.12
CA GLU A 27 23.29 -19.68 1.04
C GLU A 27 22.78 -19.10 -0.28
N THR A 28 21.63 -18.40 -0.22
CA THR A 28 21.00 -17.79 -1.41
C THR A 28 21.88 -16.72 -2.06
N PHE A 29 22.56 -15.90 -1.25
CA PHE A 29 23.30 -14.75 -1.77
C PHE A 29 24.81 -14.96 -1.86
N GLY A 30 25.35 -16.05 -1.30
CA GLY A 30 26.77 -16.35 -1.32
C GLY A 30 27.63 -15.32 -0.56
N VAL A 31 27.10 -14.74 0.53
CA VAL A 31 27.77 -13.72 1.34
C VAL A 31 27.92 -14.19 2.78
N SER A 32 28.79 -13.52 3.55
CA SER A 32 29.00 -13.87 4.96
C SER A 32 27.79 -13.59 5.84
N VAL A 33 27.68 -14.32 6.96
CA VAL A 33 26.66 -14.11 7.99
C VAL A 33 26.66 -12.65 8.47
N GLU A 34 27.84 -12.06 8.60
CA GLU A 34 28.00 -10.68 9.05
C GLU A 34 27.42 -9.68 8.05
N THR A 35 27.56 -9.95 6.75
CA THR A 35 26.95 -9.14 5.68
C THR A 35 25.43 -9.19 5.77
N ILE A 36 24.87 -10.39 5.94
CA ILE A 36 23.43 -10.55 6.11
C ILE A 36 22.93 -9.85 7.37
N ARG A 37 23.65 -9.95 8.49
CA ARG A 37 23.26 -9.25 9.73
C ARG A 37 23.17 -7.75 9.54
N ARG A 38 24.12 -7.12 8.84
CA ARG A 38 24.11 -5.69 8.53
C ARG A 38 22.96 -5.31 7.62
N ASP A 39 22.65 -6.13 6.61
CA ASP A 39 21.50 -5.88 5.74
C ASP A 39 20.18 -5.95 6.52
N LEU A 40 20.02 -6.97 7.37
CA LEU A 40 18.84 -7.10 8.23
C LEU A 40 18.73 -5.97 9.25
N GLU A 41 19.83 -5.52 9.83
CA GLU A 41 19.88 -4.40 10.77
C GLU A 41 19.47 -3.08 10.10
N TYR A 42 19.97 -2.84 8.89
CA TYR A 42 19.55 -1.69 8.09
C TYR A 42 18.04 -1.73 7.81
N LEU A 43 17.51 -2.87 7.35
CA LEU A 43 16.08 -3.04 7.03
C LEU A 43 15.19 -2.93 8.27
N GLU A 44 15.65 -3.40 9.43
CA GLU A 44 14.97 -3.22 10.70
C GLU A 44 14.94 -1.75 11.12
N GLY A 45 16.05 -1.04 10.98
CA GLY A 45 16.13 0.40 11.25
C GLY A 45 15.22 1.25 10.35
N GLN A 46 14.88 0.74 9.16
CA GLN A 46 13.90 1.34 8.27
C GLN A 46 12.44 0.87 8.54
N GLY A 47 12.23 -0.02 9.53
CA GLY A 47 10.91 -0.53 9.87
C GLY A 47 10.35 -1.61 8.93
N PHE A 48 11.15 -2.13 7.99
CA PHE A 48 10.69 -3.09 7.00
C PHE A 48 10.56 -4.51 7.52
N LEU A 49 11.30 -4.87 8.55
CA LEU A 49 11.30 -6.20 9.16
C LEU A 49 11.62 -6.10 10.66
N ARG A 50 11.43 -7.20 11.38
CA ARG A 50 11.89 -7.37 12.75
C ARG A 50 12.87 -8.54 12.81
N ARG A 51 14.07 -8.31 13.34
CA ARG A 51 15.05 -9.36 13.56
C ARG A 51 14.61 -10.26 14.72
N VAL A 52 14.85 -11.55 14.54
CA VAL A 52 14.65 -12.59 15.57
C VAL A 52 15.91 -13.43 15.67
N HIS A 53 15.98 -14.29 16.67
CA HIS A 53 17.14 -15.18 16.80
C HIS A 53 17.28 -16.06 15.55
N GLY A 54 18.41 -15.91 14.85
CA GLY A 54 18.72 -16.66 13.63
C GLY A 54 18.12 -16.15 12.31
N GLY A 55 17.44 -14.98 12.30
CA GLY A 55 16.87 -14.46 11.06
C GLY A 55 16.03 -13.20 11.22
N ALA A 56 14.98 -13.08 10.39
CA ALA A 56 14.04 -11.97 10.43
C ALA A 56 12.62 -12.43 10.10
N ILE A 57 11.66 -11.69 10.62
CA ILE A 57 10.24 -11.85 10.31
C ILE A 57 9.68 -10.54 9.74
N ALA A 58 8.67 -10.66 8.89
CA ALA A 58 7.97 -9.51 8.37
C ALA A 58 7.30 -8.73 9.53
N VAL A 59 7.45 -7.40 9.54
CA VAL A 59 6.72 -6.51 10.45
C VAL A 59 5.43 -6.10 9.76
N GLY A 60 4.32 -6.52 10.32
CA GLY A 60 3.02 -6.34 9.68
C GLY A 60 2.84 -7.24 8.45
N ARG A 61 1.72 -7.13 7.78
CA ARG A 61 1.47 -7.85 6.53
C ARG A 61 2.36 -7.27 5.42
N LEU A 62 3.61 -7.74 5.30
CA LEU A 62 4.30 -7.78 4.02
C LEU A 62 3.65 -8.89 3.17
N GLN A 63 2.35 -8.79 2.97
CA GLN A 63 1.72 -9.43 1.85
C GLN A 63 2.31 -8.76 0.62
N ASN A 64 2.90 -9.57 -0.28
CA ASN A 64 3.32 -9.19 -1.62
C ASN A 64 2.97 -7.74 -1.91
N TYR A 65 3.90 -6.82 -1.60
CA TYR A 65 3.64 -5.40 -1.76
C TYR A 65 3.69 -5.12 -3.25
N THR A 66 2.63 -5.57 -3.93
CA THR A 66 2.30 -5.09 -5.25
C THR A 66 1.92 -3.64 -5.01
N ASP A 67 2.56 -2.72 -5.70
CA ASP A 67 2.20 -1.31 -5.64
C ASP A 67 0.69 -1.13 -5.89
N LEU A 68 0.17 0.03 -5.63
CA LEU A 68 -1.25 0.33 -5.81
C LEU A 68 -1.75 -0.08 -7.21
N LEU A 69 -0.91 0.08 -8.25
CA LEU A 69 -1.25 -0.27 -9.62
C LEU A 69 -1.39 -1.78 -9.83
N GLY A 70 -0.47 -2.58 -9.31
CA GLY A 70 -0.56 -4.05 -9.37
C GLY A 70 -1.80 -4.57 -8.66
N ARG A 71 -2.12 -4.03 -7.47
CA ARG A 71 -3.33 -4.41 -6.71
C ARG A 71 -4.64 -3.95 -7.36
N SER A 72 -4.63 -2.95 -8.24
CA SER A 72 -5.87 -2.45 -8.84
C SER A 72 -6.53 -3.45 -9.80
N SER A 73 -5.76 -4.33 -10.42
CA SER A 73 -6.28 -5.40 -11.28
C SER A 73 -6.73 -6.65 -10.51
N GLU A 74 -6.20 -6.88 -9.31
CA GLU A 74 -6.54 -8.03 -8.48
C GLU A 74 -7.96 -7.90 -7.91
N HIS A 75 -8.77 -8.93 -8.03
CA HIS A 75 -10.14 -9.00 -7.49
C HIS A 75 -11.01 -7.78 -7.87
N ARG A 76 -10.83 -7.25 -9.07
CA ARG A 76 -11.56 -6.06 -9.51
C ARG A 76 -13.09 -6.22 -9.50
N PRO A 77 -13.67 -7.37 -9.92
CA PRO A 77 -15.11 -7.58 -9.84
C PRO A 77 -15.65 -7.49 -8.41
N GLU A 78 -14.95 -8.08 -7.44
CA GLU A 78 -15.34 -8.08 -6.04
C GLU A 78 -15.23 -6.66 -5.44
N LYS A 79 -14.17 -5.91 -5.77
CA LYS A 79 -14.01 -4.51 -5.35
C LYS A 79 -15.12 -3.63 -5.89
N ARG A 80 -15.49 -3.83 -7.17
CA ARG A 80 -16.59 -3.10 -7.79
C ARG A 80 -17.95 -3.46 -7.15
N HIS A 81 -18.15 -4.72 -6.79
CA HIS A 81 -19.35 -5.14 -6.08
C HIS A 81 -19.45 -4.49 -4.69
N LEU A 82 -18.34 -4.44 -3.94
CA LEU A 82 -18.27 -3.74 -2.67
C LEU A 82 -18.54 -2.24 -2.82
N ALA A 83 -17.97 -1.61 -3.84
CA ALA A 83 -18.18 -0.19 -4.13
C ALA A 83 -19.65 0.11 -4.44
N LEU A 84 -20.33 -0.76 -5.22
CA LEU A 84 -21.77 -0.65 -5.51
C LEU A 84 -22.61 -0.80 -4.25
N ALA A 85 -22.24 -1.71 -3.35
CA ALA A 85 -22.93 -1.84 -2.07
C ALA A 85 -22.73 -0.59 -1.19
N ALA A 86 -21.49 -0.07 -1.12
CA ALA A 86 -21.17 1.11 -0.32
C ALA A 86 -21.90 2.37 -0.78
N ILE A 87 -22.13 2.53 -2.08
CA ILE A 87 -22.87 3.68 -2.63
C ILE A 87 -24.29 3.80 -2.07
N SER A 88 -24.94 2.67 -1.70
CA SER A 88 -26.29 2.69 -1.14
C SER A 88 -26.38 3.34 0.24
N TYR A 89 -25.25 3.53 0.93
CA TYR A 89 -25.19 4.20 2.23
C TYR A 89 -24.87 5.70 2.13
N ILE A 90 -24.55 6.20 0.92
CA ILE A 90 -24.18 7.59 0.67
C ILE A 90 -25.40 8.33 0.12
N ARG A 91 -25.59 9.56 0.58
CA ARG A 91 -26.67 10.47 0.16
C ARG A 91 -26.10 11.73 -0.46
N GLU A 92 -26.91 12.38 -1.28
CA GLU A 92 -26.59 13.69 -1.84
C GLU A 92 -26.32 14.70 -0.72
N GLY A 93 -25.23 15.47 -0.86
CA GLY A 93 -24.78 16.46 0.13
C GLY A 93 -23.96 15.91 1.30
N ASP A 94 -23.73 14.61 1.36
CA ASP A 94 -22.93 14.00 2.45
C ASP A 94 -21.47 14.48 2.47
N PHE A 95 -20.91 14.46 3.67
CA PHE A 95 -19.47 14.55 3.90
C PHE A 95 -18.93 13.14 4.21
N ILE A 96 -18.07 12.61 3.35
CA ILE A 96 -17.49 11.27 3.51
C ILE A 96 -15.98 11.31 3.57
N ALA A 97 -15.37 10.32 4.23
CA ALA A 97 -13.92 10.11 4.23
C ALA A 97 -13.59 8.84 3.44
N LEU A 98 -12.66 8.94 2.50
CA LEU A 98 -12.15 7.82 1.72
C LEU A 98 -10.68 7.59 2.02
N ASP A 99 -10.37 6.39 2.47
CA ASP A 99 -9.01 5.91 2.70
C ASP A 99 -8.28 5.62 1.36
N ALA A 100 -6.96 5.48 1.40
CA ALA A 100 -6.18 5.04 0.26
C ALA A 100 -6.34 3.52 0.05
N GLY A 101 -6.63 3.13 -1.18
CA GLY A 101 -6.74 1.71 -1.52
C GLY A 101 -7.49 1.47 -2.83
N THR A 102 -7.26 0.31 -3.43
CA THR A 102 -7.85 0.00 -4.74
C THR A 102 -9.35 -0.23 -4.70
N THR A 103 -9.92 -0.64 -3.56
CA THR A 103 -11.37 -0.76 -3.37
C THR A 103 -12.04 0.62 -3.29
N THR A 104 -11.41 1.56 -2.59
CA THR A 104 -11.89 2.94 -2.50
C THR A 104 -11.76 3.69 -3.82
N LEU A 105 -10.80 3.33 -4.69
CA LEU A 105 -10.72 3.86 -6.05
C LEU A 105 -11.93 3.45 -6.91
N GLU A 106 -12.39 2.20 -6.81
CA GLU A 106 -13.62 1.77 -7.50
C GLU A 106 -14.85 2.54 -6.98
N LEU A 107 -14.92 2.82 -5.66
CA LEU A 107 -15.98 3.65 -5.10
C LEU A 107 -15.88 5.09 -5.60
N ALA A 108 -14.70 5.72 -5.57
CA ALA A 108 -14.50 7.08 -6.04
C ALA A 108 -14.95 7.27 -7.49
N ALA A 109 -14.65 6.30 -8.37
CA ALA A 109 -15.12 6.33 -9.76
C ALA A 109 -16.67 6.33 -9.87
N LEU A 110 -17.35 5.55 -9.02
CA LEU A 110 -18.81 5.49 -9.02
C LEU A 110 -19.46 6.76 -8.46
N LEU A 111 -18.79 7.45 -7.49
CA LEU A 111 -19.30 8.72 -6.94
C LEU A 111 -19.46 9.78 -8.02
N CYS A 112 -18.52 9.84 -8.96
CA CYS A 112 -18.51 10.81 -10.05
C CYS A 112 -19.77 10.75 -10.93
N ASP A 113 -20.32 9.56 -11.10
CA ASP A 113 -21.50 9.34 -11.97
C ASP A 113 -22.83 9.38 -11.21
N ARG A 114 -22.78 9.18 -9.88
CA ARG A 114 -23.97 8.97 -9.06
C ARG A 114 -24.47 10.22 -8.34
N PHE A 115 -23.56 11.10 -7.91
CA PHE A 115 -23.88 12.25 -7.07
C PHE A 115 -23.61 13.58 -7.77
N ARG A 116 -24.40 14.59 -7.43
CA ARG A 116 -24.27 15.95 -7.94
C ARG A 116 -23.58 16.87 -6.95
N GLU A 117 -23.64 16.56 -5.66
CA GLU A 117 -23.02 17.32 -4.59
C GLU A 117 -22.54 16.39 -3.50
N LEU A 118 -21.22 16.33 -3.30
CA LEU A 118 -20.58 15.61 -2.19
C LEU A 118 -19.35 16.36 -1.71
N THR A 119 -19.00 16.18 -0.44
CA THR A 119 -17.70 16.56 0.08
C THR A 119 -16.91 15.30 0.46
N VAL A 120 -15.74 15.11 -0.14
CA VAL A 120 -14.91 13.94 0.09
C VAL A 120 -13.58 14.36 0.71
N LEU A 121 -13.30 13.88 1.92
CA LEU A 121 -12.00 13.96 2.57
C LEU A 121 -11.17 12.71 2.20
N THR A 122 -9.95 12.88 1.75
CA THR A 122 -9.05 11.78 1.46
C THR A 122 -7.59 12.18 1.63
N HIS A 123 -6.72 11.22 1.85
CA HIS A 123 -5.26 11.40 1.79
C HIS A 123 -4.64 10.72 0.55
N SER A 124 -5.46 10.17 -0.35
CA SER A 124 -5.03 9.48 -1.57
C SER A 124 -4.99 10.43 -2.76
N LEU A 125 -3.84 10.54 -3.43
CA LEU A 125 -3.71 11.30 -4.67
C LEU A 125 -4.53 10.68 -5.82
N GLU A 126 -4.66 9.37 -5.86
CA GLU A 126 -5.45 8.71 -6.91
C GLU A 126 -6.95 8.97 -6.73
N VAL A 127 -7.46 9.01 -5.50
CA VAL A 127 -8.84 9.43 -5.24
C VAL A 127 -9.03 10.88 -5.69
N VAL A 128 -8.11 11.79 -5.31
CA VAL A 128 -8.17 13.20 -5.76
C VAL A 128 -8.17 13.28 -7.28
N ARG A 129 -7.29 12.54 -7.96
CA ARG A 129 -7.22 12.52 -9.44
C ARG A 129 -8.56 12.13 -10.07
N ILE A 130 -9.20 11.09 -9.56
CA ILE A 130 -10.50 10.62 -10.07
C ILE A 130 -11.58 11.67 -9.83
N LEU A 131 -11.65 12.25 -8.62
CA LEU A 131 -12.70 13.20 -8.26
C LEU A 131 -12.50 14.58 -8.86
N SER A 132 -11.26 14.99 -9.15
CA SER A 132 -10.94 16.30 -9.73
C SER A 132 -11.47 16.52 -11.15
N GLU A 133 -11.90 15.46 -11.83
CA GLU A 133 -12.55 15.55 -13.14
C GLU A 133 -14.02 16.06 -13.03
N ARG A 134 -14.52 16.26 -11.81
CA ARG A 134 -15.91 16.64 -11.51
C ARG A 134 -15.97 17.89 -10.64
N GLU A 135 -16.52 18.97 -11.16
CA GLU A 135 -16.66 20.24 -10.44
C GLU A 135 -17.68 20.20 -9.28
N ASN A 136 -18.59 19.24 -9.32
CA ASN A 136 -19.67 19.06 -8.35
C ASN A 136 -19.27 18.26 -7.10
N ILE A 137 -18.06 17.70 -7.05
CA ILE A 137 -17.55 16.99 -5.88
C ILE A 137 -16.44 17.82 -5.23
N ARG A 138 -16.72 18.33 -4.03
CA ARG A 138 -15.72 19.04 -3.23
C ARG A 138 -14.73 18.05 -2.65
N THR A 139 -13.47 18.12 -3.06
CA THR A 139 -12.42 17.23 -2.56
C THR A 139 -11.51 17.97 -1.59
N ILE A 140 -11.31 17.39 -0.41
CA ILE A 140 -10.37 17.86 0.62
C ILE A 140 -9.24 16.85 0.73
N LEU A 141 -8.02 17.30 0.40
CA LEU A 141 -6.83 16.45 0.52
C LEU A 141 -6.18 16.66 1.89
N ALA A 142 -6.13 15.61 2.71
CA ALA A 142 -5.32 15.57 3.92
C ALA A 142 -3.85 15.37 3.51
N GLY A 143 -3.02 16.37 3.79
CA GLY A 143 -1.58 16.34 3.49
C GLY A 143 -0.79 15.53 4.50
N GLY A 144 0.56 15.58 4.37
CA GLY A 144 1.50 14.87 5.24
C GLY A 144 2.73 14.43 4.47
N VAL A 145 3.37 13.35 4.90
CA VAL A 145 4.49 12.72 4.20
C VAL A 145 3.98 11.86 3.06
N TYR A 146 4.47 12.10 1.86
CA TYR A 146 4.03 11.34 0.68
C TYR A 146 4.67 9.95 0.61
N LEU A 147 3.86 8.93 0.38
CA LEU A 147 4.24 7.54 0.16
C LEU A 147 4.09 7.17 -1.32
N PRO A 148 5.17 7.12 -2.11
CA PRO A 148 5.09 6.93 -3.56
C PRO A 148 4.43 5.62 -4.00
N GLN A 149 4.65 4.52 -3.25
CA GLN A 149 4.11 3.20 -3.58
C GLN A 149 2.59 3.12 -3.39
N GLU A 150 2.06 3.84 -2.40
CA GLU A 150 0.62 3.91 -2.10
C GLU A 150 -0.05 5.13 -2.73
N LYS A 151 0.73 6.04 -3.29
CA LYS A 151 0.25 7.32 -3.84
C LYS A 151 -0.68 8.07 -2.87
N CYS A 152 -0.31 8.07 -1.61
CA CYS A 152 -1.06 8.74 -0.54
C CYS A 152 -0.13 9.49 0.41
N PHE A 153 -0.73 10.27 1.29
CA PHE A 153 -0.05 10.97 2.36
C PHE A 153 -0.28 10.27 3.71
N THR A 154 0.71 10.37 4.61
CA THR A 154 0.61 9.94 6.01
C THR A 154 1.21 11.01 6.91
N GLY A 155 0.69 11.17 8.11
CA GLY A 155 1.16 12.17 9.06
C GLY A 155 0.32 12.21 10.29
#